data_62023f5fd8125d7a4db62e35d89c826b
#
_entry.id   62023f5fd8125d7a4db62e35d89c826b
#
_cell.length_a   1.000
_cell.length_b   1.000
_cell.length_c   1.000
_cell.angle_alpha   90.00
_cell.angle_beta   90.00
_cell.angle_gamma   90.00
#
_symmetry.space_group_name_H-M   'P 1'
#
loop_
_entity.id
_entity.type
_entity.pdbx_description
1 polymer ?
#
loop_
_entity_poly.entity_id
_entity_poly.type
_entity_poly.pdbx_seq_one_letter_code
_entity_poly.pdbx_strand_id
1 'polypeptide(L)'
;MEYFIQQLVNGVTLGSIYGLIAIGYTMVYGIIGMINFAHGDIFMIGAFIAIISFLIFGLTSVALPLVLIFVLLISMLFTACYGWTVEKLAYKPLRGSFRLAPLISALGMSIVLQNYVQVAQGARVKPMQPLISGGLEFFKNSEFIVTVSYLQIFIVVLTIILMSIFTYLITKTDLGRAQRACEQDRTMTSLLGINVDRTISITFIIGSSLASVAGMMFVLYYGVIDFYIGFLAGIKAFTAAVLGGIGSLPGAMLGGLLIGLIETMWSGYVSIEYKDVAAFSVLIVVLIFFPTGFLGKPDIEKV
;
A
#
# COMPACT_ATOMS: atom_id res chain seq x y z
N MET A 1 20.13 -23.93 3.92
CA MET A 1 18.89 -24.02 3.10
C MET A 1 17.69 -23.44 3.87
N GLU A 2 17.51 -23.82 5.10
CA GLU A 2 16.37 -23.46 5.96
C GLU A 2 16.25 -21.95 6.21
N TYR A 3 17.37 -21.29 6.51
CA TYR A 3 17.41 -19.83 6.67
C TYR A 3 16.95 -19.08 5.41
N PHE A 4 17.34 -19.58 4.22
CA PHE A 4 16.88 -19.02 2.94
C PHE A 4 15.37 -19.14 2.77
N ILE A 5 14.80 -20.30 3.11
CA ILE A 5 13.34 -20.53 3.06
C ILE A 5 12.63 -19.59 4.04
N GLN A 6 13.17 -19.39 5.25
CA GLN A 6 12.62 -18.46 6.21
C GLN A 6 12.61 -17.02 5.66
N GLN A 7 13.68 -16.58 5.03
CA GLN A 7 13.74 -15.25 4.42
C GLN A 7 12.79 -15.11 3.22
N LEU A 8 12.56 -16.17 2.45
CA LEU A 8 11.54 -16.19 1.41
C LEU A 8 10.14 -15.97 1.99
N VAL A 9 9.77 -16.69 3.04
CA VAL A 9 8.46 -16.54 3.72
C VAL A 9 8.31 -15.12 4.26
N ASN A 10 9.32 -14.57 4.92
CA ASN A 10 9.31 -13.19 5.41
C ASN A 10 9.17 -12.19 4.26
N GLY A 11 9.89 -12.42 3.16
CA GLY A 11 9.88 -11.55 1.98
C GLY A 11 8.54 -11.55 1.24
N VAL A 12 7.90 -12.70 1.11
CA VAL A 12 6.55 -12.81 0.54
C VAL A 12 5.54 -12.09 1.42
N THR A 13 5.66 -12.21 2.74
CA THR A 13 4.77 -11.53 3.68
C THR A 13 4.92 -10.01 3.60
N LEU A 14 6.15 -9.52 3.68
CA LEU A 14 6.44 -8.09 3.61
C LEU A 14 6.08 -7.51 2.23
N GLY A 15 6.41 -8.26 1.18
CA GLY A 15 6.07 -7.90 -0.19
C GLY A 15 4.58 -7.87 -0.47
N SER A 16 3.79 -8.69 0.21
CA SER A 16 2.32 -8.65 0.16
C SER A 16 1.79 -7.33 0.72
N ILE A 17 2.34 -6.83 1.82
CA ILE A 17 1.98 -5.54 2.40
C ILE A 17 2.34 -4.39 1.44
N TYR A 18 3.58 -4.37 0.94
CA TYR A 18 4.00 -3.34 -0.03
C TYR A 18 3.20 -3.40 -1.34
N GLY A 19 2.86 -4.59 -1.80
CA GLY A 19 2.03 -4.80 -2.98
C GLY A 19 0.64 -4.18 -2.85
N LEU A 20 -0.01 -4.30 -1.70
CA LEU A 20 -1.32 -3.68 -1.45
C LEU A 20 -1.24 -2.15 -1.48
N ILE A 21 -0.21 -1.56 -0.88
CA ILE A 21 0.00 -0.11 -0.95
C ILE A 21 0.29 0.31 -2.39
N ALA A 22 1.14 -0.45 -3.11
CA ALA A 22 1.51 -0.18 -4.49
C ALA A 22 0.33 -0.25 -5.46
N ILE A 23 -0.64 -1.16 -5.24
CA ILE A 23 -1.89 -1.22 -5.99
C ILE A 23 -2.67 0.09 -5.81
N GLY A 24 -2.79 0.60 -4.57
CA GLY A 24 -3.43 1.87 -4.30
C GLY A 24 -2.75 3.05 -5.02
N TYR A 25 -1.42 3.09 -5.02
CA TYR A 25 -0.64 4.07 -5.79
C TYR A 25 -0.93 3.99 -7.28
N THR A 26 -0.87 2.79 -7.83
CA THR A 26 -1.07 2.54 -9.28
C THR A 26 -2.47 2.94 -9.73
N MET A 27 -3.50 2.66 -8.93
CA MET A 27 -4.88 3.06 -9.24
C MET A 27 -5.05 4.57 -9.29
N VAL A 28 -4.51 5.28 -8.30
CA VAL A 28 -4.61 6.74 -8.22
C VAL A 28 -3.76 7.39 -9.32
N TYR A 29 -2.55 6.89 -9.56
CA TYR A 29 -1.70 7.38 -10.64
C TYR A 29 -2.37 7.20 -12.01
N GLY A 30 -2.92 6.04 -12.30
CA GLY A 30 -3.57 5.75 -13.58
C GLY A 30 -4.63 6.81 -13.95
N ILE A 31 -5.43 7.24 -12.98
CA ILE A 31 -6.51 8.19 -13.25
C ILE A 31 -6.08 9.66 -13.21
N ILE A 32 -5.04 10.01 -12.40
CA ILE A 32 -4.59 11.42 -12.27
C ILE A 32 -3.37 11.71 -13.14
N GLY A 33 -2.57 10.69 -13.47
CA GLY A 33 -1.31 10.83 -14.20
C GLY A 33 -0.19 11.46 -13.37
N MET A 34 -0.31 11.43 -12.04
CA MET A 34 0.66 12.00 -11.10
C MET A 34 0.76 11.18 -9.83
N ILE A 35 1.94 11.22 -9.21
CA ILE A 35 2.24 10.48 -7.98
C ILE A 35 1.55 11.16 -6.79
N ASN A 36 0.82 10.39 -6.01
CA ASN A 36 0.23 10.83 -4.76
C ASN A 36 1.15 10.51 -3.58
N PHE A 37 2.10 11.39 -3.23
CA PHE A 37 3.00 11.16 -2.10
C PHE A 37 2.28 11.08 -0.75
N ALA A 38 1.09 11.67 -0.60
CA ALA A 38 0.29 11.52 0.62
C ALA A 38 -0.30 10.12 0.83
N HIS A 39 -0.21 9.21 -0.17
CA HIS A 39 -0.80 7.87 -0.08
C HIS A 39 -0.15 7.00 1.00
N GLY A 40 1.18 7.13 1.19
CA GLY A 40 1.87 6.47 2.29
C GLY A 40 1.39 6.95 3.66
N ASP A 41 1.11 8.26 3.80
CA ASP A 41 0.60 8.79 5.06
C ASP A 41 -0.86 8.40 5.32
N ILE A 42 -1.64 8.17 4.26
CA ILE A 42 -2.97 7.56 4.37
C ILE A 42 -2.85 6.12 4.90
N PHE A 43 -1.87 5.33 4.45
CA PHE A 43 -1.55 4.03 5.02
C PHE A 43 -1.20 4.13 6.50
N MET A 44 -0.36 5.08 6.90
CA MET A 44 -0.02 5.36 8.30
C MET A 44 -1.27 5.67 9.13
N ILE A 45 -2.17 6.54 8.66
CA ILE A 45 -3.43 6.85 9.34
C ILE A 45 -4.27 5.58 9.51
N GLY A 46 -4.36 4.73 8.49
CA GLY A 46 -5.02 3.44 8.56
C GLY A 46 -4.43 2.54 9.66
N ALA A 47 -3.11 2.51 9.77
CA ALA A 47 -2.40 1.77 10.82
C ALA A 47 -2.73 2.30 12.23
N PHE A 48 -2.75 3.63 12.41
CA PHE A 48 -3.14 4.23 13.69
C PHE A 48 -4.61 3.98 14.06
N ILE A 49 -5.53 4.08 13.10
CA ILE A 49 -6.94 3.74 13.30
C ILE A 49 -7.08 2.26 13.69
N ALA A 50 -6.31 1.37 13.07
CA ALA A 50 -6.30 -0.05 13.41
C ALA A 50 -5.83 -0.28 14.86
N ILE A 51 -4.72 0.34 15.31
CA ILE A 51 -4.25 0.22 16.71
C ILE A 51 -5.32 0.74 17.68
N ILE A 52 -5.88 1.92 17.44
CA ILE A 52 -6.90 2.48 18.32
C ILE A 52 -8.12 1.55 18.40
N SER A 53 -8.55 1.01 17.27
CA SER A 53 -9.66 0.06 17.22
C SER A 53 -9.33 -1.23 17.95
N PHE A 54 -8.12 -1.77 17.82
CA PHE A 54 -7.67 -2.95 18.57
C PHE A 54 -7.65 -2.69 20.10
N LEU A 55 -7.22 -1.51 20.53
CA LEU A 55 -7.25 -1.13 21.94
C LEU A 55 -8.68 -1.05 22.49
N ILE A 56 -9.61 -0.49 21.74
CA ILE A 56 -11.02 -0.40 22.12
C ILE A 56 -11.65 -1.79 22.20
N PHE A 57 -11.45 -2.64 21.17
CA PHE A 57 -12.00 -4.00 21.17
C PHE A 57 -11.27 -4.94 22.13
N GLY A 58 -10.00 -4.69 22.47
CA GLY A 58 -9.24 -5.43 23.46
C GLY A 58 -9.82 -5.34 24.88
N LEU A 59 -10.65 -4.31 25.15
CA LEU A 59 -11.41 -4.16 26.39
C LEU A 59 -12.72 -4.96 26.39
N THR A 60 -13.07 -5.60 25.28
CA THR A 60 -14.31 -6.37 25.12
C THR A 60 -14.00 -7.88 25.07
N SER A 61 -14.97 -8.71 25.43
CA SER A 61 -14.86 -10.17 25.36
C SER A 61 -15.21 -10.75 23.99
N VAL A 62 -15.05 -9.97 22.91
CA VAL A 62 -15.37 -10.38 21.54
C VAL A 62 -14.30 -11.33 21.02
N ALA A 63 -14.72 -12.37 20.29
CA ALA A 63 -13.80 -13.34 19.69
C ALA A 63 -12.86 -12.68 18.67
N LEU A 64 -11.58 -13.04 18.68
CA LEU A 64 -10.53 -12.44 17.85
C LEU A 64 -10.88 -12.35 16.34
N PRO A 65 -11.46 -13.37 15.68
CA PRO A 65 -11.84 -13.24 14.27
C PRO A 65 -12.83 -12.10 14.00
N LEU A 66 -13.79 -11.89 14.88
CA LEU A 66 -14.75 -10.79 14.75
C LEU A 66 -14.08 -9.44 14.97
N VAL A 67 -13.17 -9.35 15.95
CA VAL A 67 -12.37 -8.14 16.19
C VAL A 67 -11.58 -7.77 14.95
N LEU A 68 -10.91 -8.74 14.30
CA LEU A 68 -10.14 -8.51 13.06
C LEU A 68 -11.03 -7.95 11.95
N ILE A 69 -12.25 -8.50 11.77
CA ILE A 69 -13.20 -8.02 10.75
C ILE A 69 -13.68 -6.60 11.09
N PHE A 70 -14.07 -6.33 12.33
CA PHE A 70 -14.53 -5.00 12.72
C PHE A 70 -13.44 -3.95 12.61
N VAL A 71 -12.23 -4.24 13.05
CA VAL A 71 -11.08 -3.33 12.93
C VAL A 71 -10.78 -3.05 11.45
N LEU A 72 -10.80 -4.09 10.61
CA LEU A 72 -10.60 -3.92 9.16
C LEU A 72 -11.66 -2.99 8.55
N LEU A 73 -12.94 -3.22 8.83
CA LEU A 73 -14.03 -2.39 8.28
C LEU A 73 -13.97 -0.95 8.78
N ILE A 74 -13.74 -0.74 10.08
CA ILE A 74 -13.61 0.58 10.69
C ILE A 74 -12.41 1.32 10.09
N SER A 75 -11.26 0.66 10.03
CA SER A 75 -10.05 1.23 9.47
C SER A 75 -10.23 1.62 7.99
N MET A 76 -10.85 0.75 7.18
CA MET A 76 -11.18 1.04 5.78
C MET A 76 -12.11 2.25 5.65
N LEU A 77 -13.18 2.30 6.46
CA LEU A 77 -14.19 3.37 6.38
C LEU A 77 -13.58 4.74 6.72
N PHE A 78 -12.90 4.84 7.85
CA PHE A 78 -12.30 6.11 8.27
C PHE A 78 -11.18 6.55 7.33
N THR A 79 -10.31 5.63 6.94
CA THR A 79 -9.21 5.96 6.01
C THR A 79 -9.72 6.35 4.62
N ALA A 80 -10.83 5.76 4.16
CA ALA A 80 -11.51 6.18 2.95
C ALA A 80 -11.99 7.64 3.02
N CYS A 81 -12.48 8.09 4.18
CA CYS A 81 -12.84 9.49 4.42
C CYS A 81 -11.61 10.42 4.33
N TYR A 82 -10.46 10.01 4.91
CA TYR A 82 -9.22 10.77 4.76
C TYR A 82 -8.76 10.84 3.30
N GLY A 83 -8.79 9.74 2.56
CA GLY A 83 -8.43 9.72 1.15
C GLY A 83 -9.33 10.60 0.29
N TRP A 84 -10.63 10.58 0.53
CA TRP A 84 -11.57 11.47 -0.13
C TRP A 84 -11.32 12.94 0.22
N THR A 85 -10.99 13.24 1.48
CA THR A 85 -10.65 14.60 1.93
C THR A 85 -9.37 15.10 1.24
N VAL A 86 -8.35 14.28 1.17
CA VAL A 86 -7.09 14.59 0.46
C VAL A 86 -7.36 14.88 -1.01
N GLU A 87 -8.19 14.07 -1.69
CA GLU A 87 -8.58 14.31 -3.07
C GLU A 87 -9.29 15.67 -3.22
N LYS A 88 -10.26 15.94 -2.36
CA LYS A 88 -11.04 17.18 -2.39
C LYS A 88 -10.22 18.44 -2.14
N LEU A 89 -9.31 18.41 -1.18
CA LEU A 89 -8.56 19.58 -0.73
C LEU A 89 -7.27 19.79 -1.53
N ALA A 90 -6.52 18.71 -1.81
CA ALA A 90 -5.19 18.78 -2.37
C ALA A 90 -5.13 18.59 -3.89
N TYR A 91 -6.07 17.82 -4.47
CA TYR A 91 -6.00 17.47 -5.88
C TYR A 91 -7.09 18.10 -6.74
N LYS A 92 -8.34 18.11 -6.28
CA LYS A 92 -9.46 18.62 -7.07
C LYS A 92 -9.30 20.08 -7.47
N PRO A 93 -8.86 21.01 -6.60
CA PRO A 93 -8.68 22.43 -6.96
C PRO A 93 -7.56 22.67 -7.98
N LEU A 94 -6.60 21.73 -8.06
CA LEU A 94 -5.40 21.86 -8.90
C LEU A 94 -5.54 21.09 -10.24
N ARG A 95 -6.71 20.54 -10.53
CA ARG A 95 -6.98 19.90 -11.83
C ARG A 95 -6.94 20.93 -12.94
N GLY A 96 -6.10 20.67 -13.94
CA GLY A 96 -5.89 21.63 -15.05
C GLY A 96 -4.82 22.70 -14.81
N SER A 97 -4.18 22.74 -13.62
CA SER A 97 -3.01 23.57 -13.36
C SER A 97 -1.73 22.97 -13.98
N PHE A 98 -0.61 23.68 -13.89
CA PHE A 98 0.69 23.16 -14.37
C PHE A 98 1.09 21.87 -13.61
N ARG A 99 1.83 21.00 -14.31
CA ARG A 99 2.12 19.61 -13.87
C ARG A 99 2.69 19.46 -12.46
N LEU A 100 3.48 20.43 -11.99
CA LEU A 100 4.11 20.36 -10.66
C LEU A 100 3.19 20.78 -9.50
N ALA A 101 2.09 21.52 -9.75
CA ALA A 101 1.24 22.03 -8.68
C ALA A 101 0.60 20.91 -7.83
N PRO A 102 -0.02 19.86 -8.40
CA PRO A 102 -0.54 18.76 -7.61
C PRO A 102 0.55 17.94 -6.90
N LEU A 103 1.76 17.86 -7.48
CA LEU A 103 2.90 17.19 -6.85
C LEU A 103 3.33 17.91 -5.57
N ILE A 104 3.49 19.25 -5.65
CA ILE A 104 3.83 20.09 -4.48
C ILE A 104 2.73 20.01 -3.43
N SER A 105 1.48 20.06 -3.86
CA SER A 105 0.32 19.89 -2.96
C SER A 105 0.30 18.54 -2.27
N ALA A 106 0.64 17.45 -2.98
CA ALA A 106 0.75 16.11 -2.40
C ALA A 106 1.83 16.02 -1.33
N LEU A 107 3.01 16.61 -1.59
CA LEU A 107 4.10 16.68 -0.61
C LEU A 107 3.70 17.52 0.62
N GLY A 108 3.06 18.67 0.38
CA GLY A 108 2.52 19.50 1.48
C GLY A 108 1.48 18.73 2.30
N MET A 109 0.57 18.00 1.67
CA MET A 109 -0.43 17.19 2.35
C MET A 109 0.20 16.03 3.13
N SER A 110 1.24 15.39 2.60
CA SER A 110 2.02 14.37 3.31
C SER A 110 2.56 14.93 4.64
N ILE A 111 3.22 16.10 4.60
CA ILE A 111 3.75 16.76 5.80
C ILE A 111 2.63 17.14 6.78
N VAL A 112 1.48 17.60 6.27
CA VAL A 112 0.31 17.92 7.12
C VAL A 112 -0.19 16.68 7.83
N LEU A 113 -0.34 15.55 7.15
CA LEU A 113 -0.85 14.30 7.74
C LEU A 113 0.13 13.73 8.77
N GLN A 114 1.44 13.77 8.52
CA GLN A 114 2.47 13.36 9.47
C GLN A 114 2.42 14.19 10.75
N ASN A 115 2.42 15.52 10.61
CA ASN A 115 2.34 16.42 11.76
C ASN A 115 1.01 16.29 12.50
N TYR A 116 -0.10 16.11 11.79
CA TYR A 116 -1.40 15.85 12.41
C TYR A 116 -1.37 14.60 13.30
N VAL A 117 -0.82 13.49 12.80
CA VAL A 117 -0.70 12.26 13.59
C VAL A 117 0.28 12.46 14.75
N GLN A 118 1.41 13.15 14.52
CA GLN A 118 2.39 13.45 15.57
C GLN A 118 1.78 14.26 16.72
N VAL A 119 0.98 15.28 16.41
CA VAL A 119 0.32 16.12 17.42
C VAL A 119 -0.81 15.36 18.13
N ALA A 120 -1.62 14.61 17.37
CA ALA A 120 -2.78 13.90 17.91
C ALA A 120 -2.40 12.67 18.73
N GLN A 121 -1.37 11.92 18.32
CA GLN A 121 -0.97 10.64 18.92
C GLN A 121 0.36 10.69 19.68
N GLY A 122 1.10 11.79 19.54
CA GLY A 122 2.42 11.97 20.12
C GLY A 122 3.54 11.40 19.23
N ALA A 123 4.79 11.86 19.51
CA ALA A 123 5.96 11.47 18.74
C ALA A 123 6.56 10.10 19.12
N ARG A 124 6.05 9.48 20.21
CA ARG A 124 6.56 8.18 20.67
C ARG A 124 6.01 7.04 19.83
N VAL A 125 6.86 6.06 19.62
CA VAL A 125 6.50 4.78 19.00
C VAL A 125 5.35 4.12 19.78
N LYS A 126 4.35 3.58 19.06
CA LYS A 126 3.19 2.90 19.65
C LYS A 126 3.36 1.39 19.49
N PRO A 127 3.67 0.67 20.58
CA PRO A 127 3.74 -0.79 20.55
C PRO A 127 2.33 -1.40 20.63
N MET A 128 2.18 -2.55 19.97
CA MET A 128 1.00 -3.41 20.07
C MET A 128 1.42 -4.83 20.45
N GLN A 129 0.68 -5.44 21.36
CA GLN A 129 0.94 -6.84 21.73
C GLN A 129 0.55 -7.77 20.56
N PRO A 130 1.29 -8.87 20.35
CA PRO A 130 0.94 -9.86 19.33
C PRO A 130 -0.44 -10.47 19.63
N LEU A 131 -1.38 -10.32 18.68
CA LEU A 131 -2.75 -10.85 18.82
C LEU A 131 -2.86 -12.29 18.30
N ILE A 132 -2.04 -12.63 17.31
CA ILE A 132 -2.02 -13.94 16.67
C ILE A 132 -0.67 -14.57 16.97
N SER A 133 -0.67 -15.61 17.81
CA SER A 133 0.52 -16.36 18.19
C SER A 133 0.48 -17.77 17.59
N GLY A 134 1.68 -18.39 17.43
CA GLY A 134 1.83 -19.73 16.89
C GLY A 134 2.07 -19.75 15.39
N GLY A 135 2.38 -20.93 14.89
CA GLY A 135 2.72 -21.14 13.48
C GLY A 135 2.92 -22.62 13.17
N LEU A 136 3.17 -22.89 11.90
CA LEU A 136 3.50 -24.22 11.41
C LEU A 136 5.04 -24.33 11.36
N GLU A 137 5.56 -25.37 11.96
CA GLU A 137 6.99 -25.69 11.95
C GLU A 137 7.28 -26.65 10.80
N PHE A 138 8.22 -26.24 9.92
CA PHE A 138 8.70 -27.05 8.80
C PHE A 138 10.21 -27.25 8.94
N PHE A 139 10.73 -28.34 8.41
CA PHE A 139 12.17 -28.63 8.32
C PHE A 139 12.88 -28.48 9.67
N LYS A 140 12.47 -29.32 10.63
CA LYS A 140 13.05 -29.33 11.97
C LYS A 140 14.41 -30.05 11.95
N ASN A 141 15.48 -29.30 11.75
CA ASN A 141 16.85 -29.78 11.97
C ASN A 141 17.36 -29.33 13.35
N SER A 142 18.47 -29.90 13.79
CA SER A 142 19.05 -29.64 15.13
C SER A 142 19.48 -28.18 15.35
N GLU A 143 19.70 -27.40 14.28
CA GLU A 143 20.24 -26.04 14.34
C GLU A 143 19.22 -24.94 13.99
N PHE A 144 18.21 -25.22 13.17
CA PHE A 144 17.25 -24.23 12.71
C PHE A 144 15.88 -24.85 12.41
N ILE A 145 14.81 -24.14 12.81
CA ILE A 145 13.43 -24.52 12.51
C ILE A 145 12.82 -23.43 11.61
N VAL A 146 12.33 -23.82 10.45
CA VAL A 146 11.54 -22.89 9.61
C VAL A 146 10.13 -22.79 10.18
N THR A 147 9.72 -21.59 10.56
CA THR A 147 8.40 -21.34 11.11
C THR A 147 7.61 -20.40 10.20
N VAL A 148 6.42 -20.83 9.79
CA VAL A 148 5.44 -19.98 9.11
C VAL A 148 4.35 -19.62 10.10
N SER A 149 4.33 -18.38 10.56
CA SER A 149 3.35 -17.93 11.56
C SER A 149 1.94 -17.89 10.95
N TYR A 150 0.90 -18.14 11.77
CA TYR A 150 -0.49 -17.99 11.34
C TYR A 150 -0.79 -16.58 10.84
N LEU A 151 -0.12 -15.58 11.40
CA LEU A 151 -0.21 -14.20 10.94
C LEU A 151 0.32 -14.02 9.51
N GLN A 152 1.45 -14.63 9.17
CA GLN A 152 2.01 -14.57 7.80
C GLN A 152 1.05 -15.22 6.79
N ILE A 153 0.48 -16.36 7.15
CA ILE A 153 -0.55 -17.02 6.33
C ILE A 153 -1.76 -16.10 6.13
N PHE A 154 -2.25 -15.50 7.21
CA PHE A 154 -3.37 -14.57 7.17
C PHE A 154 -3.08 -13.37 6.24
N ILE A 155 -1.90 -12.74 6.34
CA ILE A 155 -1.50 -11.61 5.49
C ILE A 155 -1.51 -12.02 4.02
N VAL A 156 -0.86 -13.12 3.66
CA VAL A 156 -0.76 -13.58 2.27
C VAL A 156 -2.14 -13.94 1.71
N VAL A 157 -2.93 -14.70 2.44
CA VAL A 157 -4.28 -15.11 2.01
C VAL A 157 -5.19 -13.90 1.82
N LEU A 158 -5.21 -12.97 2.78
CA LEU A 158 -6.01 -11.76 2.68
C LEU A 158 -5.56 -10.88 1.50
N THR A 159 -4.26 -10.80 1.24
CA THR A 159 -3.71 -10.09 0.08
C THR A 159 -4.17 -10.70 -1.23
N ILE A 160 -4.14 -12.03 -1.37
CA ILE A 160 -4.60 -12.74 -2.57
C ILE A 160 -6.10 -12.50 -2.79
N ILE A 161 -6.91 -12.58 -1.74
CA ILE A 161 -8.34 -12.31 -1.80
C ILE A 161 -8.61 -10.88 -2.28
N LEU A 162 -7.96 -9.90 -1.65
CA LEU A 162 -8.12 -8.49 -2.02
C LEU A 162 -7.65 -8.23 -3.45
N MET A 163 -6.48 -8.74 -3.84
CA MET A 163 -5.98 -8.63 -5.21
C MET A 163 -7.00 -9.18 -6.22
N SER A 164 -7.60 -10.34 -5.92
CA SER A 164 -8.61 -10.96 -6.78
C SER A 164 -9.86 -10.10 -6.90
N ILE A 165 -10.37 -9.59 -5.76
CA ILE A 165 -11.54 -8.70 -5.72
C ILE A 165 -11.26 -7.43 -6.52
N PHE A 166 -10.10 -6.80 -6.32
CA PHE A 166 -9.75 -5.55 -7.02
C PHE A 166 -9.53 -5.76 -8.51
N THR A 167 -8.85 -6.83 -8.89
CA THR A 167 -8.72 -7.20 -10.31
C THR A 167 -10.09 -7.40 -10.96
N TYR A 168 -11.01 -8.07 -10.28
CA TYR A 168 -12.39 -8.22 -10.76
C TYR A 168 -13.11 -6.87 -10.87
N LEU A 169 -13.04 -6.02 -9.84
CA LEU A 169 -13.66 -4.69 -9.84
C LEU A 169 -13.15 -3.84 -11.01
N ILE A 170 -11.85 -3.78 -11.23
CA ILE A 170 -11.27 -2.96 -12.29
C ILE A 170 -11.50 -3.55 -13.68
N THR A 171 -11.50 -4.87 -13.85
CA THR A 171 -11.62 -5.48 -15.18
C THR A 171 -13.07 -5.69 -15.63
N LYS A 172 -14.00 -6.00 -14.71
CA LYS A 172 -15.34 -6.50 -15.03
C LYS A 172 -16.48 -5.55 -14.70
N THR A 173 -16.27 -4.52 -13.86
CA THR A 173 -17.35 -3.60 -13.44
C THR A 173 -17.41 -2.30 -14.25
N ASP A 174 -18.53 -1.59 -14.17
CA ASP A 174 -18.73 -0.28 -14.79
C ASP A 174 -17.75 0.76 -14.24
N LEU A 175 -17.45 0.68 -12.95
CA LEU A 175 -16.47 1.54 -12.29
C LEU A 175 -15.07 1.36 -12.90
N GLY A 176 -14.66 0.12 -13.13
CA GLY A 176 -13.37 -0.16 -13.76
C GLY A 176 -13.35 0.30 -15.22
N ARG A 177 -14.48 0.20 -15.96
CA ARG A 177 -14.59 0.75 -17.33
C ARG A 177 -14.46 2.27 -17.32
N ALA A 178 -15.16 2.95 -16.41
CA ALA A 178 -15.08 4.41 -16.25
C ALA A 178 -13.66 4.86 -15.86
N GLN A 179 -12.99 4.13 -14.95
CA GLN A 179 -11.62 4.44 -14.55
C GLN A 179 -10.65 4.33 -15.72
N ARG A 180 -10.67 3.23 -16.48
CA ARG A 180 -9.81 3.05 -17.65
C ARG A 180 -10.09 4.08 -18.76
N ALA A 181 -11.35 4.47 -18.96
CA ALA A 181 -11.71 5.54 -19.89
C ALA A 181 -11.12 6.89 -19.44
N CYS A 182 -11.23 7.23 -18.14
CA CYS A 182 -10.63 8.45 -17.58
C CYS A 182 -9.09 8.44 -17.66
N GLU A 183 -8.46 7.28 -17.57
CA GLU A 183 -7.02 7.10 -17.71
C GLU A 183 -6.55 7.39 -19.15
N GLN A 184 -7.34 7.00 -20.15
CA GLN A 184 -7.02 7.24 -21.55
C GLN A 184 -7.25 8.69 -21.98
N ASP A 185 -8.44 9.24 -21.72
CA ASP A 185 -8.80 10.62 -22.08
C ASP A 185 -9.98 11.12 -21.23
N ARG A 186 -9.71 12.05 -20.31
CA ARG A 186 -10.73 12.64 -19.42
C ARG A 186 -11.75 13.49 -20.18
N THR A 187 -11.32 14.20 -21.22
CA THR A 187 -12.19 15.09 -21.99
C THR A 187 -13.19 14.28 -22.78
N MET A 188 -12.72 13.27 -23.52
CA MET A 188 -13.60 12.35 -24.25
C MET A 188 -14.52 11.57 -23.32
N THR A 189 -14.01 11.11 -22.17
CA THR A 189 -14.81 10.41 -21.16
C THR A 189 -15.96 11.28 -20.63
N SER A 190 -15.70 12.58 -20.42
CA SER A 190 -16.75 13.50 -19.97
C SER A 190 -17.81 13.75 -21.06
N LEU A 191 -17.38 13.83 -22.32
CA LEU A 191 -18.30 13.96 -23.47
C LEU A 191 -19.20 12.74 -23.68
N LEU A 192 -18.71 11.56 -23.28
CA LEU A 192 -19.50 10.32 -23.27
C LEU A 192 -20.48 10.20 -22.07
N GLY A 193 -20.58 11.25 -21.25
CA GLY A 193 -21.53 11.32 -20.13
C GLY A 193 -21.03 10.67 -18.85
N ILE A 194 -19.77 10.25 -18.75
CA ILE A 194 -19.19 9.71 -17.54
C ILE A 194 -18.75 10.85 -16.62
N ASN A 195 -19.17 10.81 -15.36
CA ASN A 195 -18.76 11.80 -14.37
C ASN A 195 -17.33 11.54 -13.91
N VAL A 196 -16.37 12.23 -14.54
CA VAL A 196 -14.92 12.11 -14.27
C VAL A 196 -14.60 12.43 -12.82
N ASP A 197 -15.19 13.47 -12.23
CA ASP A 197 -14.98 13.87 -10.84
C ASP A 197 -15.36 12.76 -9.86
N ARG A 198 -16.54 12.18 -10.07
CA ARG A 198 -17.02 11.06 -9.24
C ARG A 198 -16.13 9.84 -9.37
N THR A 199 -15.69 9.53 -10.58
CA THR A 199 -14.80 8.38 -10.85
C THR A 199 -13.48 8.56 -10.12
N ILE A 200 -12.86 9.75 -10.17
CA ILE A 200 -11.62 10.04 -9.46
C ILE A 200 -11.82 9.92 -7.95
N SER A 201 -12.87 10.54 -7.39
CA SER A 201 -13.13 10.47 -5.94
C SER A 201 -13.33 9.03 -5.46
N ILE A 202 -14.05 8.19 -6.21
CA ILE A 202 -14.23 6.77 -5.86
C ILE A 202 -12.89 6.02 -5.93
N THR A 203 -12.04 6.31 -6.91
CA THR A 203 -10.70 5.70 -7.01
C THR A 203 -9.83 6.03 -5.79
N PHE A 204 -9.88 7.28 -5.29
CA PHE A 204 -9.19 7.65 -4.05
C PHE A 204 -9.75 6.91 -2.84
N ILE A 205 -11.06 6.82 -2.69
CA ILE A 205 -11.73 6.08 -1.62
C ILE A 205 -11.25 4.61 -1.61
N ILE A 206 -11.26 3.96 -2.76
CA ILE A 206 -10.85 2.58 -2.92
C ILE A 206 -9.35 2.40 -2.61
N GLY A 207 -8.49 3.22 -3.20
CA GLY A 207 -7.04 3.17 -2.95
C GLY A 207 -6.70 3.38 -1.48
N SER A 208 -7.36 4.33 -0.83
CA SER A 208 -7.18 4.61 0.61
C SER A 208 -7.68 3.47 1.49
N SER A 209 -8.77 2.81 1.12
CA SER A 209 -9.25 1.61 1.81
C SER A 209 -8.23 0.47 1.75
N LEU A 210 -7.59 0.26 0.59
CA LEU A 210 -6.50 -0.72 0.45
C LEU A 210 -5.28 -0.38 1.29
N ALA A 211 -4.87 0.89 1.28
CA ALA A 211 -3.76 1.37 2.10
C ALA A 211 -4.03 1.12 3.60
N SER A 212 -5.27 1.29 4.04
CA SER A 212 -5.69 0.98 5.42
C SER A 212 -5.53 -0.49 5.77
N VAL A 213 -5.92 -1.40 4.87
CA VAL A 213 -5.74 -2.85 5.10
C VAL A 213 -4.25 -3.19 5.22
N ALA A 214 -3.42 -2.64 4.34
CA ALA A 214 -1.98 -2.79 4.44
C ALA A 214 -1.43 -2.21 5.77
N GLY A 215 -1.97 -1.07 6.24
CA GLY A 215 -1.64 -0.48 7.53
C GLY A 215 -1.97 -1.39 8.71
N MET A 216 -3.16 -1.99 8.71
CA MET A 216 -3.55 -2.98 9.71
C MET A 216 -2.62 -4.21 9.70
N MET A 217 -2.30 -4.74 8.52
CA MET A 217 -1.36 -5.86 8.38
C MET A 217 0.04 -5.52 8.87
N PHE A 218 0.51 -4.31 8.57
CA PHE A 218 1.82 -3.81 9.02
C PHE A 218 1.89 -3.77 10.55
N VAL A 219 0.86 -3.22 11.20
CA VAL A 219 0.74 -3.18 12.66
C VAL A 219 0.77 -4.59 13.27
N LEU A 220 0.00 -5.51 12.70
CA LEU A 220 -0.04 -6.90 13.17
C LEU A 220 1.31 -7.61 13.00
N TYR A 221 2.03 -7.30 11.91
CA TYR A 221 3.31 -7.96 11.58
C TYR A 221 4.48 -7.42 12.38
N TYR A 222 4.63 -6.08 12.46
CA TYR A 222 5.75 -5.46 13.17
C TYR A 222 5.48 -5.22 14.65
N GLY A 223 4.22 -5.16 15.07
CA GLY A 223 3.83 -4.87 16.45
C GLY A 223 4.18 -3.46 16.92
N VAL A 224 4.55 -2.57 16.01
CA VAL A 224 5.02 -1.23 16.36
C VAL A 224 4.80 -0.25 15.21
N ILE A 225 4.34 0.97 15.53
CA ILE A 225 4.22 2.05 14.56
C ILE A 225 4.66 3.39 15.15
N ASP A 226 5.04 4.31 14.27
CA ASP A 226 5.30 5.71 14.57
C ASP A 226 4.65 6.62 13.52
N PHE A 227 4.72 7.93 13.75
CA PHE A 227 4.12 8.94 12.86
C PHE A 227 4.86 9.12 11.52
N TYR A 228 5.98 8.44 11.31
CA TYR A 228 6.82 8.58 10.12
C TYR A 228 6.81 7.32 9.21
N ILE A 229 6.20 6.23 9.66
CA ILE A 229 6.15 4.97 8.88
C ILE A 229 5.55 5.16 7.50
N GLY A 230 4.59 6.11 7.37
CA GLY A 230 3.91 6.40 6.11
C GLY A 230 4.86 6.84 5.00
N PHE A 231 5.82 7.70 5.32
CA PHE A 231 6.79 8.18 4.36
C PHE A 231 7.69 7.06 3.83
N LEU A 232 8.30 6.28 4.73
CA LEU A 232 9.20 5.18 4.33
C LEU A 232 8.47 4.06 3.58
N ALA A 233 7.35 3.58 4.12
CA ALA A 233 6.55 2.55 3.45
C ALA A 233 5.97 3.08 2.14
N GLY A 234 5.57 4.35 2.10
CA GLY A 234 5.09 5.02 0.91
C GLY A 234 6.11 5.06 -0.22
N ILE A 235 7.36 5.46 0.05
CA ILE A 235 8.42 5.47 -0.97
C ILE A 235 8.73 4.04 -1.46
N LYS A 236 8.77 3.04 -0.57
CA LYS A 236 8.98 1.64 -0.97
C LYS A 236 7.84 1.11 -1.84
N ALA A 237 6.61 1.40 -1.48
CA ALA A 237 5.45 1.00 -2.28
C ALA A 237 5.38 1.75 -3.61
N PHE A 238 5.78 3.02 -3.65
CA PHE A 238 5.98 3.74 -4.91
C PHE A 238 7.06 3.07 -5.77
N THR A 239 8.21 2.73 -5.17
CA THR A 239 9.26 1.95 -5.84
C THR A 239 8.71 0.65 -6.42
N ALA A 240 7.90 -0.07 -5.65
CA ALA A 240 7.23 -1.29 -6.09
C ALA A 240 6.27 -1.05 -7.27
N ALA A 241 5.48 0.02 -7.23
CA ALA A 241 4.57 0.39 -8.31
C ALA A 241 5.31 0.73 -9.61
N VAL A 242 6.43 1.47 -9.50
CA VAL A 242 7.30 1.82 -10.65
C VAL A 242 7.95 0.57 -11.22
N LEU A 243 8.55 -0.25 -10.36
CA LEU A 243 9.22 -1.49 -10.74
C LEU A 243 8.25 -2.47 -11.43
N GLY A 244 7.04 -2.58 -10.93
CA GLY A 244 6.01 -3.42 -11.51
C GLY A 244 5.45 -2.89 -12.83
N GLY A 245 5.54 -1.59 -13.06
CA GLY A 245 4.94 -0.85 -14.18
C GLY A 245 3.67 -0.13 -13.74
N ILE A 246 3.77 1.18 -13.66
CA ILE A 246 2.66 2.04 -13.23
C ILE A 246 1.46 1.86 -14.18
N GLY A 247 0.25 1.76 -13.63
CA GLY A 247 -0.97 1.47 -14.39
C GLY A 247 -1.33 -0.03 -14.45
N SER A 248 -0.41 -0.93 -14.05
CA SER A 248 -0.66 -2.38 -14.01
C SER A 248 -0.85 -2.87 -12.58
N LEU A 249 -2.08 -3.30 -12.20
CA LEU A 249 -2.34 -3.87 -10.87
C LEU A 249 -1.52 -5.13 -10.60
N PRO A 250 -1.45 -6.12 -11.50
CA PRO A 250 -0.58 -7.27 -11.32
C PRO A 250 0.90 -6.88 -11.24
N GLY A 251 1.30 -5.87 -12.04
CA GLY A 251 2.66 -5.32 -12.01
C GLY A 251 3.01 -4.75 -10.63
N ALA A 252 2.16 -3.89 -10.09
CA ALA A 252 2.36 -3.30 -8.75
C ALA A 252 2.49 -4.38 -7.66
N MET A 253 1.70 -5.44 -7.74
CA MET A 253 1.80 -6.56 -6.79
C MET A 253 3.12 -7.31 -6.94
N LEU A 254 3.54 -7.62 -8.17
CA LEU A 254 4.83 -8.25 -8.42
C LEU A 254 5.99 -7.38 -7.96
N GLY A 255 5.93 -6.06 -8.23
CA GLY A 255 6.90 -5.11 -7.73
C GLY A 255 6.98 -5.08 -6.21
N GLY A 256 5.83 -5.12 -5.52
CA GLY A 256 5.75 -5.23 -4.07
C GLY A 256 6.41 -6.50 -3.54
N LEU A 257 6.12 -7.65 -4.15
CA LEU A 257 6.75 -8.92 -3.78
C LEU A 257 8.28 -8.88 -3.99
N LEU A 258 8.75 -8.32 -5.10
CA LEU A 258 10.18 -8.19 -5.37
C LEU A 258 10.87 -7.27 -4.35
N ILE A 259 10.31 -6.11 -4.03
CA ILE A 259 10.88 -5.21 -3.02
C ILE A 259 10.91 -5.88 -1.65
N GLY A 260 9.85 -6.57 -1.24
CA GLY A 260 9.82 -7.31 0.01
C GLY A 260 10.86 -8.43 0.07
N LEU A 261 11.04 -9.18 -1.02
CA LEU A 261 12.08 -10.21 -1.12
C LEU A 261 13.49 -9.61 -1.06
N ILE A 262 13.75 -8.53 -1.80
CA ILE A 262 15.06 -7.85 -1.78
C ILE A 262 15.37 -7.34 -0.38
N GLU A 263 14.42 -6.68 0.28
CA GLU A 263 14.60 -6.13 1.62
C GLU A 263 14.91 -7.23 2.64
N THR A 264 14.20 -8.35 2.61
CA THR A 264 14.39 -9.44 3.56
C THR A 264 15.68 -10.22 3.29
N MET A 265 16.00 -10.49 2.03
CA MET A 265 17.27 -11.15 1.66
C MET A 265 18.46 -10.28 2.03
N TRP A 266 18.41 -8.98 1.73
CA TRP A 266 19.46 -8.05 2.11
C TRP A 266 19.65 -7.96 3.63
N SER A 267 18.53 -7.84 4.37
CA SER A 267 18.57 -7.82 5.84
C SER A 267 19.14 -9.09 6.44
N GLY A 268 18.85 -10.24 5.83
CA GLY A 268 19.28 -11.53 6.34
C GLY A 268 20.72 -11.91 6.01
N TYR A 269 21.26 -11.47 4.87
CA TYR A 269 22.57 -11.91 4.39
C TYR A 269 23.64 -10.81 4.36
N VAL A 270 23.25 -9.53 4.34
CA VAL A 270 24.20 -8.42 4.21
C VAL A 270 24.13 -7.50 5.43
N SER A 271 23.08 -6.69 5.54
CA SER A 271 22.94 -5.73 6.65
C SER A 271 21.50 -5.25 6.77
N ILE A 272 21.02 -5.15 8.01
CA ILE A 272 19.70 -4.61 8.32
C ILE A 272 19.66 -3.09 8.07
N GLU A 273 20.76 -2.38 8.33
CA GLU A 273 20.83 -0.92 8.25
C GLU A 273 20.72 -0.41 6.80
N TYR A 274 21.24 -1.18 5.83
CA TYR A 274 21.27 -0.79 4.41
C TYR A 274 20.17 -1.43 3.55
N LYS A 275 19.15 -2.05 4.17
CA LYS A 275 18.05 -2.70 3.44
C LYS A 275 17.27 -1.73 2.54
N ASP A 276 17.10 -0.48 2.98
CA ASP A 276 16.39 0.55 2.22
C ASP A 276 17.24 1.04 1.04
N VAL A 277 18.56 1.12 1.22
CA VAL A 277 19.50 1.45 0.14
C VAL A 277 19.44 0.38 -0.96
N ALA A 278 19.37 -0.90 -0.59
CA ALA A 278 19.21 -1.98 -1.56
C ALA A 278 17.92 -1.85 -2.38
N ALA A 279 16.78 -1.61 -1.72
CA ALA A 279 15.50 -1.44 -2.39
C ALA A 279 15.51 -0.25 -3.37
N PHE A 280 16.08 0.89 -2.97
CA PHE A 280 16.16 2.08 -3.84
C PHE A 280 17.22 1.93 -4.94
N SER A 281 18.31 1.21 -4.71
CA SER A 281 19.28 0.91 -5.75
C SER A 281 18.66 0.09 -6.88
N VAL A 282 17.83 -0.88 -6.53
CA VAL A 282 17.08 -1.67 -7.52
C VAL A 282 16.11 -0.78 -8.31
N LEU A 283 15.44 0.19 -7.67
CA LEU A 283 14.62 1.16 -8.39
C LEU A 283 15.43 1.91 -9.45
N ILE A 284 16.60 2.43 -9.08
CA ILE A 284 17.47 3.19 -10.00
C ILE A 284 17.87 2.31 -11.19
N VAL A 285 18.32 1.09 -10.92
CA VAL A 285 18.70 0.13 -11.97
C VAL A 285 17.53 -0.17 -12.90
N VAL A 286 16.35 -0.44 -12.34
CA VAL A 286 15.16 -0.73 -13.15
C VAL A 286 14.73 0.47 -13.98
N LEU A 287 14.75 1.69 -13.44
CA LEU A 287 14.41 2.90 -14.21
C LEU A 287 15.36 3.16 -15.38
N ILE A 288 16.63 2.78 -15.23
CA ILE A 288 17.63 2.92 -16.33
C ILE A 288 17.38 1.89 -17.44
N PHE A 289 17.15 0.63 -17.09
CA PHE A 289 17.06 -0.47 -18.07
C PHE A 289 15.63 -0.77 -18.52
N PHE A 290 14.63 -0.54 -17.66
CA PHE A 290 13.20 -0.83 -17.88
C PHE A 290 12.34 0.37 -17.46
N PRO A 291 12.39 1.50 -18.20
CA PRO A 291 11.71 2.75 -17.78
C PRO A 291 10.20 2.61 -17.65
N THR A 292 9.57 1.64 -18.32
CA THR A 292 8.13 1.34 -18.19
C THR A 292 7.80 0.35 -17.05
N GLY A 293 8.81 -0.16 -16.35
CA GLY A 293 8.66 -1.27 -15.42
C GLY A 293 8.44 -2.63 -16.11
N PHE A 294 8.27 -3.69 -15.32
CA PHE A 294 8.18 -5.07 -15.87
C PHE A 294 6.90 -5.35 -16.66
N LEU A 295 5.75 -4.81 -16.21
CA LEU A 295 4.43 -5.02 -16.82
C LEU A 295 3.73 -3.72 -17.23
N GLY A 296 4.47 -2.63 -17.31
CA GLY A 296 3.97 -1.34 -17.77
C GLY A 296 3.71 -1.33 -19.28
N LYS A 297 2.78 -0.48 -19.70
CA LYS A 297 2.52 -0.23 -21.11
C LYS A 297 3.40 0.95 -21.57
N PRO A 298 4.02 0.89 -22.76
CA PRO A 298 4.73 2.03 -23.30
C PRO A 298 3.75 3.20 -23.50
N ASP A 299 4.14 4.40 -23.07
CA ASP A 299 3.40 5.62 -23.39
C ASP A 299 3.44 5.83 -24.92
N ILE A 300 2.29 5.73 -25.55
CA ILE A 300 2.15 6.13 -26.95
C ILE A 300 2.03 7.66 -26.93
N GLU A 301 3.11 8.35 -27.28
CA GLU A 301 3.03 9.78 -27.56
C GLU A 301 1.97 10.01 -28.64
N LYS A 302 0.85 10.61 -28.24
CA LYS A 302 -0.15 11.09 -29.20
C LYS A 302 0.43 12.35 -29.84
N VAL A 303 0.91 12.21 -31.07
CA VAL A 303 1.32 13.32 -31.94
C VAL A 303 0.11 14.17 -32.32
#